data_4fb5f5c8a36d4d281cea191318268200
#
_entry.id   4fb5f5c8a36d4d281cea191318268200
#
_cell.length_a   1.000
_cell.length_b   1.000
_cell.length_c   1.000
_cell.angle_alpha   90.00
_cell.angle_beta   90.00
_cell.angle_gamma   90.00
#
_symmetry.space_group_name_H-M   'P 1'
#
loop_
_entity.id
_entity.type
_entity.pdbx_description
1 polymer ?
#
loop_
_entity_poly.entity_id
_entity_poly.type
_entity_poly.pdbx_seq_one_letter_code
_entity_poly.pdbx_strand_id
1 'polypeptide(L)'
;MHTTGNLVADTICRTAEIGLTITDAADAGLFTAIDAAPVAVDDQCPGCKHPGVLRDHVTRQLVDLPVVGFPTRPHVRVPRFTCANDACGRKIFQASLACADDGAKLTRRVTRWILPTPGHRSHECLGDSESPRCRVAAGQQDRGSGMPQPCLRLRRSPR
;
A
#
# COMPACT_ATOMS: atom_id res chain seq x y z
N MET A 1 10.65 24.12 -2.83
CA MET A 1 10.34 24.44 -1.41
C MET A 1 9.30 23.43 -0.98
N HIS A 2 9.66 22.43 -0.15
CA HIS A 2 8.70 21.52 0.45
C HIS A 2 7.95 22.27 1.54
N THR A 3 6.65 22.39 1.38
CA THR A 3 5.77 23.03 2.36
C THR A 3 5.72 22.12 3.60
N THR A 4 5.86 22.69 4.79
CA THR A 4 5.88 21.94 6.08
C THR A 4 4.67 20.99 6.24
N GLY A 5 3.52 21.33 5.62
CA GLY A 5 2.31 20.49 5.63
C GLY A 5 2.48 19.14 4.93
N ASN A 6 3.22 19.11 3.83
CA ASN A 6 3.45 17.85 3.09
C ASN A 6 4.33 16.89 3.89
N LEU A 7 5.33 17.43 4.62
CA LEU A 7 6.21 16.61 5.45
C LEU A 7 5.45 15.89 6.57
N VAL A 8 4.48 16.53 7.20
CA VAL A 8 3.63 15.91 8.23
C VAL A 8 2.78 14.80 7.65
N ALA A 9 2.12 15.04 6.51
CA ALA A 9 1.32 14.05 5.82
C ALA A 9 2.17 12.85 5.37
N ASP A 10 3.33 13.10 4.77
CA ASP A 10 4.28 12.05 4.35
C ASP A 10 4.75 11.20 5.53
N THR A 11 4.94 11.81 6.70
CA THR A 11 5.35 11.10 7.92
C THR A 11 4.23 10.21 8.45
N ILE A 12 2.99 10.73 8.55
CA ILE A 12 1.84 9.97 9.05
C ILE A 12 1.49 8.82 8.11
N CYS A 13 1.46 9.07 6.81
CA CYS A 13 1.14 8.07 5.79
C CYS A 13 2.35 7.18 5.43
N ARG A 14 3.56 7.52 5.92
CA ARG A 14 4.82 6.83 5.61
C ARG A 14 5.07 6.71 4.10
N THR A 15 4.69 7.74 3.35
CA THR A 15 4.78 7.74 1.89
C THR A 15 6.21 7.88 1.39
N ALA A 16 7.07 8.55 2.15
CA ALA A 16 8.49 8.66 1.85
C ALA A 16 9.17 7.27 1.78
N GLU A 17 8.74 6.30 2.61
CA GLU A 17 9.29 4.93 2.61
C GLU A 17 8.99 4.17 1.31
N ILE A 18 7.92 4.55 0.63
CA ILE A 18 7.53 3.97 -0.65
C ILE A 18 7.89 4.86 -1.85
N GLY A 19 8.70 5.88 -1.62
CA GLY A 19 9.20 6.77 -2.67
C GLY A 19 8.17 7.73 -3.23
N LEU A 20 7.15 8.10 -2.44
CA LEU A 20 6.13 9.08 -2.80
C LEU A 20 6.16 10.29 -1.86
N THR A 21 5.75 11.44 -2.38
CA THR A 21 5.42 12.62 -1.58
C THR A 21 3.98 13.04 -1.87
N ILE A 22 3.25 13.38 -0.80
CA ILE A 22 1.85 13.80 -0.90
C ILE A 22 1.80 15.24 -1.39
N THR A 23 0.99 15.49 -2.40
CA THR A 23 0.73 16.84 -2.92
C THR A 23 -0.61 17.38 -2.45
N ASP A 24 -1.61 16.51 -2.27
CA ASP A 24 -2.92 16.84 -1.75
C ASP A 24 -3.59 15.60 -1.14
N ALA A 25 -4.63 15.81 -0.33
CA ALA A 25 -5.43 14.73 0.23
C ALA A 25 -6.88 15.18 0.41
N ALA A 26 -7.81 14.27 0.13
CA ALA A 26 -9.24 14.52 0.25
C ALA A 26 -9.99 13.33 0.84
N ASP A 27 -11.02 13.61 1.63
CA ASP A 27 -11.99 12.61 2.04
C ASP A 27 -12.96 12.34 0.88
N ALA A 28 -12.98 11.11 0.40
CA ALA A 28 -13.91 10.64 -0.63
C ALA A 28 -15.05 9.78 -0.04
N GLY A 29 -15.34 9.93 1.25
CA GLY A 29 -16.39 9.25 2.00
C GLY A 29 -16.04 7.81 2.36
N LEU A 30 -15.88 6.93 1.38
CA LEU A 30 -15.53 5.51 1.60
C LEU A 30 -14.03 5.25 1.69
N PHE A 31 -13.20 6.20 1.29
CA PHE A 31 -11.75 6.11 1.30
C PHE A 31 -11.11 7.50 1.33
N THR A 32 -9.88 7.56 1.76
CA THR A 32 -9.04 8.76 1.63
C THR A 32 -8.33 8.73 0.28
N ALA A 33 -8.61 9.73 -0.56
CA ALA A 33 -7.86 9.96 -1.78
C ALA A 33 -6.59 10.77 -1.44
N ILE A 34 -5.44 10.31 -1.91
CA ILE A 34 -4.15 11.00 -1.69
C ILE A 34 -3.53 11.26 -3.06
N ASP A 35 -3.45 12.53 -3.44
CA ASP A 35 -2.67 12.92 -4.61
C ASP A 35 -1.18 12.94 -4.24
N ALA A 36 -0.36 12.26 -5.04
CA ALA A 36 1.05 12.08 -4.76
C ALA A 36 1.91 12.14 -6.04
N ALA A 37 3.18 12.45 -5.83
CA ALA A 37 4.19 12.41 -6.88
C ALA A 37 5.36 11.52 -6.45
N PRO A 38 6.08 10.86 -7.37
CA PRO A 38 7.29 10.13 -7.04
C PRO A 38 8.39 11.10 -6.59
N VAL A 39 9.11 10.75 -5.52
CA VAL A 39 10.24 11.53 -4.98
C VAL A 39 11.42 11.48 -5.94
N ALA A 40 11.69 10.32 -6.51
CA ALA A 40 12.73 10.12 -7.52
C ALA A 40 12.09 9.65 -8.82
N VAL A 41 12.55 10.20 -9.92
CA VAL A 41 12.08 9.88 -11.26
C VAL A 41 13.25 9.38 -12.09
N ASP A 42 13.12 8.16 -12.62
CA ASP A 42 14.05 7.62 -13.61
C ASP A 42 13.54 8.01 -15.01
N ASP A 43 14.30 8.82 -15.72
CA ASP A 43 14.02 9.28 -17.07
C ASP A 43 14.69 8.41 -18.16
N GLN A 44 15.39 7.34 -17.77
CA GLN A 44 16.08 6.46 -18.71
C GLN A 44 15.11 5.52 -19.42
N CYS A 45 15.23 5.48 -20.73
CA CYS A 45 14.47 4.55 -21.55
C CYS A 45 14.78 3.09 -21.16
N PRO A 46 13.79 2.28 -20.81
CA PRO A 46 14.03 0.88 -20.41
C PRO A 46 14.55 0.01 -21.57
N GLY A 47 14.39 0.43 -22.82
CA GLY A 47 14.86 -0.30 -24.00
C GLY A 47 16.31 -0.02 -24.38
N CYS A 48 16.74 1.25 -24.33
CA CYS A 48 18.09 1.65 -24.82
C CYS A 48 18.90 2.43 -23.80
N LYS A 49 18.38 2.69 -22.61
CA LYS A 49 19.01 3.45 -21.51
C LYS A 49 19.38 4.92 -21.85
N HIS A 50 18.95 5.43 -22.97
CA HIS A 50 19.10 6.87 -23.25
C HIS A 50 18.08 7.67 -22.44
N PRO A 51 18.44 8.88 -22.02
CA PRO A 51 17.50 9.76 -21.30
C PRO A 51 16.32 10.11 -22.19
N GLY A 52 15.14 10.17 -21.62
CA GLY A 52 13.92 10.58 -22.29
C GLY A 52 13.65 12.07 -22.10
N VAL A 53 12.89 12.63 -23.03
CA VAL A 53 12.35 13.99 -22.92
C VAL A 53 10.96 13.92 -22.32
N LEU A 54 10.72 14.70 -21.25
CA LEU A 54 9.41 14.75 -20.62
C LEU A 54 8.34 15.16 -21.64
N ARG A 55 7.32 14.34 -21.76
CA ARG A 55 6.19 14.56 -22.66
C ARG A 55 4.98 15.10 -21.90
N ASP A 56 4.49 14.32 -20.92
CA ASP A 56 3.28 14.60 -20.14
C ASP A 56 3.29 13.79 -18.83
N HIS A 57 2.17 13.78 -18.13
CA HIS A 57 1.97 12.98 -16.92
C HIS A 57 0.69 12.15 -17.04
N VAL A 58 0.69 10.99 -16.43
CA VAL A 58 -0.48 10.15 -16.27
C VAL A 58 -0.74 9.89 -14.78
N THR A 59 -1.99 9.93 -14.38
CA THR A 59 -2.36 9.57 -13.00
C THR A 59 -2.60 8.07 -12.91
N ARG A 60 -1.83 7.40 -12.04
CA ARG A 60 -2.05 6.00 -11.67
C ARG A 60 -2.79 5.94 -10.35
N GLN A 61 -3.94 5.28 -10.35
CA GLN A 61 -4.69 4.99 -9.13
C GLN A 61 -4.21 3.67 -8.55
N LEU A 62 -3.78 3.69 -7.31
CA LEU A 62 -3.32 2.54 -6.56
C LEU A 62 -4.21 2.33 -5.34
N VAL A 63 -4.13 1.14 -4.76
CA VAL A 63 -4.69 0.82 -3.44
C VAL A 63 -3.53 0.62 -2.50
N ASP A 64 -3.62 1.23 -1.34
CA ASP A 64 -2.59 1.18 -0.31
C ASP A 64 -3.14 0.68 1.03
N LEU A 65 -2.25 0.44 2.00
CA LEU A 65 -2.64 0.10 3.35
C LEU A 65 -3.50 1.23 3.95
N PRO A 66 -4.50 0.88 4.77
CA PRO A 66 -5.31 1.88 5.44
C PRO A 66 -4.44 2.82 6.31
N VAL A 67 -4.74 4.12 6.23
CA VAL A 67 -4.12 5.11 7.10
C VAL A 67 -5.12 5.48 8.18
N VAL A 68 -4.74 5.33 9.45
CA VAL A 68 -5.60 5.60 10.61
C VAL A 68 -6.94 4.84 10.54
N GLY A 69 -6.94 3.63 9.95
CA GLY A 69 -8.14 2.80 9.81
C GLY A 69 -9.01 3.10 8.58
N PHE A 70 -8.71 4.14 7.80
CA PHE A 70 -9.44 4.47 6.58
C PHE A 70 -8.77 3.88 5.34
N PRO A 71 -9.53 3.22 4.44
CA PRO A 71 -9.00 2.77 3.15
C PRO A 71 -8.34 3.93 2.41
N THR A 72 -7.17 3.68 1.82
CA THR A 72 -6.38 4.74 1.20
C THR A 72 -6.12 4.42 -0.27
N ARG A 73 -6.32 5.41 -1.13
CA ARG A 73 -6.09 5.31 -2.57
C ARG A 73 -5.15 6.42 -3.05
N PRO A 74 -3.88 6.11 -3.25
CA PRO A 74 -2.95 7.03 -3.89
C PRO A 74 -3.27 7.23 -5.36
N HIS A 75 -3.39 8.47 -5.78
CA HIS A 75 -3.44 8.95 -7.16
C HIS A 75 -2.06 9.50 -7.50
N VAL A 76 -1.21 8.68 -8.08
CA VAL A 76 0.19 9.04 -8.32
C VAL A 76 0.35 9.66 -9.70
N ARG A 77 0.84 10.90 -9.75
CA ARG A 77 1.15 11.61 -10.98
C ARG A 77 2.49 11.17 -11.53
N VAL A 78 2.47 10.24 -12.48
CA VAL A 78 3.67 9.61 -13.06
C VAL A 78 4.06 10.33 -14.36
N PRO A 79 5.32 10.78 -14.52
CA PRO A 79 5.78 11.39 -15.76
C PRO A 79 5.92 10.33 -16.86
N ARG A 80 5.59 10.73 -18.09
CA ARG A 80 5.85 9.98 -19.32
C ARG A 80 6.86 10.70 -20.17
N PHE A 81 7.72 9.92 -20.80
CA PHE A 81 8.83 10.41 -21.61
C PHE A 81 8.76 9.90 -23.03
N THR A 82 9.30 10.68 -23.94
CA THR A 82 9.63 10.27 -25.30
C THR A 82 11.11 9.88 -25.35
N CYS A 83 11.43 8.72 -25.91
CA CYS A 83 12.82 8.31 -26.07
C CYS A 83 13.52 9.23 -27.08
N ALA A 84 14.67 9.76 -26.69
CA ALA A 84 15.47 10.64 -27.55
C ALA A 84 16.26 9.88 -28.63
N ASN A 85 16.33 8.55 -28.54
CA ASN A 85 17.02 7.72 -29.54
C ASN A 85 16.07 7.29 -30.64
N ASP A 86 16.24 7.83 -31.84
CA ASP A 86 15.40 7.52 -33.02
C ASP A 86 15.49 6.06 -33.47
N ALA A 87 16.60 5.39 -33.21
CA ALA A 87 16.80 3.96 -33.51
C ALA A 87 16.11 3.03 -32.49
N CYS A 88 15.59 3.58 -31.38
CA CYS A 88 14.91 2.78 -30.36
C CYS A 88 13.49 2.42 -30.78
N GLY A 89 13.13 1.14 -30.67
CA GLY A 89 11.78 0.67 -30.94
C GLY A 89 10.74 1.20 -29.94
N ARG A 90 11.17 1.64 -28.75
CA ARG A 90 10.29 2.19 -27.70
C ARG A 90 10.25 3.71 -27.80
N LYS A 91 9.18 4.25 -28.34
CA LYS A 91 9.04 5.70 -28.52
C LYS A 91 8.57 6.43 -27.27
N ILE A 92 7.70 5.80 -26.47
CA ILE A 92 7.12 6.40 -25.25
C ILE A 92 7.24 5.40 -24.10
N PHE A 93 7.57 5.90 -22.91
CA PHE A 93 7.63 5.12 -21.67
C PHE A 93 7.21 5.96 -20.48
N GLN A 94 6.84 5.30 -19.39
CA GLN A 94 6.54 5.93 -18.10
C GLN A 94 7.72 5.71 -17.16
N ALA A 95 7.92 6.64 -16.24
CA ALA A 95 8.81 6.39 -15.10
C ALA A 95 8.31 5.20 -14.28
N SER A 96 9.22 4.36 -13.85
CA SER A 96 8.91 3.28 -12.91
C SER A 96 8.60 3.86 -11.53
N LEU A 97 7.72 3.21 -10.78
CA LEU A 97 7.41 3.58 -9.41
C LEU A 97 8.09 2.64 -8.43
N ALA A 98 8.75 3.19 -7.41
CA ALA A 98 9.32 2.38 -6.33
C ALA A 98 8.23 1.64 -5.53
N CYS A 99 7.03 2.22 -5.45
CA CYS A 99 5.93 1.68 -4.66
C CYS A 99 5.10 0.59 -5.35
N ALA A 100 5.15 0.44 -6.67
CA ALA A 100 4.29 -0.48 -7.41
C ALA A 100 4.94 -0.94 -8.70
N ASP A 101 4.69 -2.18 -9.09
CA ASP A 101 5.13 -2.71 -10.38
C ASP A 101 4.34 -2.12 -11.54
N ASP A 102 4.88 -2.24 -12.76
CA ASP A 102 4.20 -1.76 -13.95
C ASP A 102 2.85 -2.44 -14.12
N GLY A 103 1.80 -1.63 -14.32
CA GLY A 103 0.42 -2.12 -14.44
C GLY A 103 -0.24 -2.58 -13.13
N ALA A 104 0.49 -2.71 -12.02
CA ALA A 104 -0.09 -3.11 -10.74
C ALA A 104 -1.10 -2.07 -10.23
N LYS A 105 -2.15 -2.55 -9.57
CA LYS A 105 -3.18 -1.74 -8.88
C LYS A 105 -2.91 -1.61 -7.39
N LEU A 106 -2.08 -2.46 -6.83
CA LEU A 106 -1.72 -2.48 -5.41
C LEU A 106 -0.31 -1.95 -5.23
N THR A 107 -0.07 -1.27 -4.12
CA THR A 107 1.30 -0.95 -3.73
C THR A 107 2.03 -2.22 -3.28
N ARG A 108 3.36 -2.23 -3.41
CA ARG A 108 4.20 -3.37 -2.98
C ARG A 108 4.02 -3.69 -1.50
N ARG A 109 3.73 -2.68 -0.65
CA ARG A 109 3.51 -2.93 0.78
C ARG A 109 2.18 -3.65 1.02
N VAL A 110 1.10 -3.35 0.27
CA VAL A 110 -0.15 -4.11 0.30
C VAL A 110 0.07 -5.53 -0.18
N THR A 111 0.73 -5.70 -1.32
CA THR A 111 1.04 -7.03 -1.86
C THR A 111 1.83 -7.87 -0.86
N ARG A 112 2.83 -7.29 -0.20
CA ARG A 112 3.61 -7.96 0.85
C ARG A 112 2.78 -8.30 2.08
N TRP A 113 1.80 -7.45 2.42
CA TRP A 113 0.91 -7.70 3.56
C TRP A 113 -0.11 -8.82 3.28
N ILE A 114 -0.60 -8.93 2.04
CA ILE A 114 -1.58 -9.96 1.63
C ILE A 114 -0.90 -11.31 1.40
N LEU A 115 0.31 -11.33 0.82
CA LEU A 115 1.02 -12.57 0.54
C LEU A 115 1.62 -13.12 1.83
N PRO A 116 1.34 -14.39 2.19
CA PRO A 116 1.98 -15.02 3.34
C PRO A 116 3.49 -15.06 3.11
N THR A 117 4.24 -14.56 4.08
CA THR A 117 5.71 -14.65 4.06
C THR A 117 6.09 -16.14 4.08
N PRO A 118 6.91 -16.63 3.14
CA PRO A 118 7.39 -18.01 3.18
C PRO A 118 8.12 -18.23 4.51
N GLY A 119 7.58 -19.09 5.38
CA GLY A 119 8.14 -19.41 6.69
C GLY A 119 7.29 -19.01 7.91
N HIS A 120 6.28 -18.16 7.77
CA HIS A 120 5.29 -17.99 8.81
C HIS A 120 4.28 -19.13 8.72
N ARG A 121 4.45 -20.15 9.57
CA ARG A 121 3.40 -21.15 9.77
C ARG A 121 2.17 -20.40 10.25
N SER A 122 1.19 -20.25 9.37
CA SER A 122 -0.18 -19.98 9.80
C SER A 122 -0.53 -21.10 10.77
N HIS A 123 -0.92 -20.76 11.99
CA HIS A 123 -1.65 -21.67 12.82
C HIS A 123 -2.95 -21.99 12.07
N GLU A 124 -2.90 -23.01 11.24
CA GLU A 124 -4.10 -23.67 10.74
C GLU A 124 -4.85 -24.16 11.96
N CYS A 125 -5.93 -23.48 12.29
CA CYS A 125 -6.99 -24.10 13.05
C CYS A 125 -7.59 -25.18 12.15
N LEU A 126 -6.94 -26.34 12.09
CA LEU A 126 -7.55 -27.58 11.63
C LEU A 126 -8.70 -27.84 12.56
N GLY A 127 -9.91 -27.60 12.06
CA GLY A 127 -11.14 -28.03 12.70
C GLY A 127 -11.24 -29.53 12.64
N ASP A 128 -10.59 -30.23 13.56
CA ASP A 128 -10.96 -31.57 13.91
C ASP A 128 -12.08 -31.50 14.93
N SER A 129 -13.18 -32.17 14.55
CA SER A 129 -14.40 -32.36 15.32
C SER A 129 -14.17 -33.29 16.52
N GLU A 130 -13.35 -32.87 17.46
CA GLU A 130 -13.30 -33.41 18.82
C GLU A 130 -12.75 -32.37 19.77
N SER A 131 -13.61 -31.91 20.67
CA SER A 131 -13.31 -30.90 21.71
C SER A 131 -12.06 -31.25 22.53
N PRO A 132 -10.97 -30.51 22.45
CA PRO A 132 -10.01 -30.50 23.52
C PRO A 132 -10.44 -29.41 24.52
N ARG A 133 -10.82 -29.86 25.71
CA ARG A 133 -10.95 -29.02 26.89
C ARG A 133 -9.65 -28.26 27.09
N CYS A 134 -9.70 -26.94 26.98
CA CYS A 134 -8.63 -26.07 27.47
C CYS A 134 -8.43 -26.37 28.94
N ARG A 135 -7.40 -27.14 29.28
CA ARG A 135 -6.90 -27.20 30.65
C ARG A 135 -6.15 -25.90 30.93
N VAL A 136 -6.82 -25.01 31.62
CA VAL A 136 -6.16 -23.88 32.25
C VAL A 136 -5.36 -24.45 33.40
N ALA A 137 -4.02 -24.36 33.31
CA ALA A 137 -3.16 -24.64 34.44
C ALA A 137 -3.47 -23.62 35.53
N ALA A 138 -3.87 -24.12 36.69
CA ALA A 138 -4.11 -23.33 37.90
C ALA A 138 -2.77 -22.75 38.39
N GLY A 139 -2.71 -21.46 38.50
CA GLY A 139 -1.57 -20.74 39.07
C GLY A 139 -1.94 -19.30 39.37
N GLN A 140 -2.34 -19.11 40.66
CA GLN A 140 -2.34 -17.86 41.42
C GLN A 140 -3.35 -16.75 41.07
N GLN A 141 -4.14 -16.51 42.08
CA GLN A 141 -5.08 -15.42 42.32
C GLN A 141 -4.41 -14.06 42.23
N ASP A 142 -5.01 -13.13 41.47
CA ASP A 142 -5.14 -11.76 41.97
C ASP A 142 -6.45 -11.14 41.45
N ARG A 143 -7.08 -10.42 42.41
CA ARG A 143 -8.41 -9.83 42.30
C ARG A 143 -8.34 -8.56 41.43
N GLY A 144 -9.17 -8.47 40.41
CA GLY A 144 -9.37 -7.25 39.62
C GLY A 144 -10.54 -7.40 38.65
N SER A 145 -11.66 -6.78 38.99
CA SER A 145 -12.89 -6.69 38.25
C SER A 145 -12.67 -6.11 36.81
N GLY A 146 -12.93 -6.89 35.80
CA GLY A 146 -12.96 -6.47 34.40
C GLY A 146 -13.91 -7.35 33.59
N MET A 147 -15.02 -6.75 33.13
CA MET A 147 -16.04 -7.38 32.29
C MET A 147 -15.47 -8.03 31.05
N PRO A 148 -15.96 -9.21 30.64
CA PRO A 148 -15.60 -9.82 29.35
C PRO A 148 -16.25 -9.09 28.19
N GLN A 149 -15.45 -8.70 27.22
CA GLN A 149 -15.93 -8.14 25.96
C GLN A 149 -16.45 -9.27 25.05
N PRO A 150 -17.61 -9.10 24.40
CA PRO A 150 -18.16 -10.13 23.50
C PRO A 150 -17.42 -10.14 22.17
N CYS A 151 -17.02 -11.34 21.72
CA CYS A 151 -16.55 -11.59 20.36
C CYS A 151 -17.65 -11.25 19.35
N LEU A 152 -17.44 -10.23 18.55
CA LEU A 152 -18.30 -9.87 17.41
C LEU A 152 -18.23 -10.98 16.33
N ARG A 153 -19.26 -11.81 16.26
CA ARG A 153 -19.49 -12.70 15.11
C ARG A 153 -19.96 -11.86 13.94
N LEU A 154 -19.13 -11.75 12.91
CA LEU A 154 -19.57 -11.31 11.59
C LEU A 154 -20.56 -12.32 11.01
N ARG A 155 -21.84 -11.98 11.00
CA ARG A 155 -22.86 -12.74 10.27
C ARG A 155 -22.63 -12.51 8.76
N ARG A 156 -22.36 -13.61 8.05
CA ARG A 156 -22.47 -13.64 6.59
C ARG A 156 -23.95 -13.58 6.23
N SER A 157 -24.37 -12.55 5.50
CA SER A 157 -25.65 -12.54 4.78
C SER A 157 -25.54 -13.39 3.53
N PRO A 158 -26.54 -14.24 3.20
CA PRO A 158 -26.60 -14.94 1.92
C PRO A 158 -27.18 -14.04 0.83
N ARG A 159 -26.59 -14.16 -0.37
CA ARG A 159 -26.85 -13.62 -1.71
C ARG A 159 -26.12 -12.36 -2.11
#